data_c9cd009a42d873d33435f6272922aff6
#
_entry.id   c9cd009a42d873d33435f6272922aff6
#
_cell.length_a   1.000
_cell.length_b   1.000
_cell.length_c   1.000
_cell.angle_alpha   90.00
_cell.angle_beta   90.00
_cell.angle_gamma   90.00
#
_symmetry.space_group_name_H-M   'P 1'
#
loop_
_entity.id
_entity.type
_entity.pdbx_description
1 polymer ?
#
loop_
_entity_poly.entity_id
_entity_poly.type
_entity_poly.pdbx_seq_one_letter_code
_entity_poly.pdbx_strand_id
1 'polypeptide(L)'
;MTEPSDAPEIGATAALLFEAGGLRNLPRTGWAYDGVPRSDAENVAEHSHRTSLIGAALAAMEGADPARTGLLCMLHDLHETRIGDQTPVTRRYVTTADPRQVTADQVAGAHPAVASIVTGAVEEFEAGETLEARCAHDADKLDCLYRALEYQAIGYPTGGKIERCRAALITDSARSVADAAIAMDPGQWQRTLLGTPPLS
;
A
#
# COMPACT_ATOMS: atom_id res chain seq x y z
N MET A 1 11.95 7.13 34.14
CA MET A 1 11.35 8.48 34.34
C MET A 1 11.85 9.30 33.16
N THR A 2 10.98 9.55 32.18
CA THR A 2 11.22 10.45 31.05
C THR A 2 11.30 11.87 31.59
N GLU A 3 12.29 12.65 31.16
CA GLU A 3 12.45 14.05 31.55
C GLU A 3 11.22 14.87 31.13
N PRO A 4 10.84 15.93 31.89
CA PRO A 4 9.67 16.77 31.57
C PRO A 4 9.74 17.46 30.20
N SER A 5 10.90 17.48 29.54
CA SER A 5 11.12 18.08 28.21
C SER A 5 10.52 17.28 27.04
N ASP A 6 10.24 15.98 27.22
CA ASP A 6 9.79 15.10 26.14
C ASP A 6 8.27 15.01 25.99
N ALA A 7 7.53 15.58 26.93
CA ALA A 7 6.06 15.49 26.97
C ALA A 7 5.34 16.03 25.71
N PRO A 8 5.77 17.16 25.11
CA PRO A 8 5.16 17.66 23.86
C PRO A 8 5.40 16.72 22.67
N GLU A 9 6.61 16.18 22.51
CA GLU A 9 6.98 15.28 21.42
C GLU A 9 6.24 13.93 21.52
N ILE A 10 6.07 13.43 22.74
CA ILE A 10 5.27 12.21 22.98
C ILE A 10 3.80 12.46 22.64
N GLY A 11 3.26 13.62 23.00
CA GLY A 11 1.90 14.02 22.63
C GLY A 11 1.71 14.09 21.11
N ALA A 12 2.63 14.73 20.39
CA ALA A 12 2.58 14.82 18.93
C ALA A 12 2.76 13.45 18.27
N THR A 13 3.63 12.59 18.82
CA THR A 13 3.76 11.20 18.35
C THR A 13 2.46 10.42 18.52
N ALA A 14 1.79 10.56 19.67
CA ALA A 14 0.50 9.92 19.89
C ALA A 14 -0.58 10.42 18.90
N ALA A 15 -0.58 11.71 18.60
CA ALA A 15 -1.49 12.31 17.62
C ALA A 15 -1.24 11.74 16.21
N LEU A 16 0.01 11.60 15.79
CA LEU A 16 0.38 10.94 14.52
C LEU A 16 -0.16 9.51 14.45
N LEU A 17 -0.06 8.73 15.54
CA LEU A 17 -0.57 7.36 15.56
C LEU A 17 -2.10 7.30 15.50
N PHE A 18 -2.81 8.28 16.08
CA PHE A 18 -4.25 8.40 15.86
C PHE A 18 -4.57 8.77 14.41
N GLU A 19 -3.84 9.72 13.83
CA GLU A 19 -4.01 10.12 12.42
C GLU A 19 -3.81 8.92 11.48
N ALA A 20 -2.74 8.14 11.66
CA ALA A 20 -2.48 6.93 10.88
C ALA A 20 -3.65 5.93 10.93
N GLY A 21 -4.34 5.82 12.07
CA GLY A 21 -5.57 5.04 12.20
C GLY A 21 -6.71 5.52 11.28
N GLY A 22 -6.65 6.74 10.78
CA GLY A 22 -7.62 7.31 9.84
C GLY A 22 -7.67 6.61 8.49
N LEU A 23 -6.58 5.96 8.06
CA LEU A 23 -6.53 5.19 6.81
C LEU A 23 -7.59 4.08 6.74
N ARG A 24 -8.05 3.57 7.88
CA ARG A 24 -9.14 2.58 7.94
C ARG A 24 -10.49 3.11 7.49
N ASN A 25 -10.68 4.44 7.54
CA ASN A 25 -11.91 5.10 7.14
C ASN A 25 -11.84 5.64 5.70
N LEU A 26 -10.72 5.45 5.02
CA LEU A 26 -10.44 5.96 3.69
C LEU A 26 -10.54 4.81 2.67
N PRO A 27 -11.68 4.68 1.93
CA PRO A 27 -11.80 3.65 0.91
C PRO A 27 -10.91 3.98 -0.30
N ARG A 28 -10.33 2.97 -0.93
CA ARG A 28 -9.60 3.09 -2.20
C ARG A 28 -10.57 3.47 -3.31
N THR A 29 -10.53 4.73 -3.71
CA THR A 29 -11.53 5.35 -4.61
C THR A 29 -11.49 4.83 -6.04
N GLY A 30 -10.34 4.30 -6.48
CA GLY A 30 -10.14 3.77 -7.82
C GLY A 30 -11.00 2.56 -8.17
N TRP A 31 -11.53 1.82 -7.18
CA TRP A 31 -12.39 0.66 -7.41
C TRP A 31 -13.77 1.02 -7.94
N ALA A 32 -14.24 2.23 -7.70
CA ALA A 32 -15.52 2.71 -8.22
C ALA A 32 -15.60 2.68 -9.76
N TYR A 33 -14.47 2.84 -10.45
CA TYR A 33 -14.43 2.74 -11.93
C TYR A 33 -14.57 1.31 -12.44
N ASP A 34 -14.36 0.32 -11.61
CA ASP A 34 -14.55 -1.09 -11.91
C ASP A 34 -15.90 -1.60 -11.37
N GLY A 35 -16.79 -0.69 -10.96
CA GLY A 35 -18.14 -1.00 -10.47
C GLY A 35 -18.22 -1.55 -9.05
N VAL A 36 -17.11 -1.55 -8.30
CA VAL A 36 -17.09 -1.97 -6.88
C VAL A 36 -17.72 -0.85 -6.04
N PRO A 37 -18.82 -1.13 -5.31
CA PRO A 37 -19.43 -0.13 -4.46
C PRO A 37 -18.53 0.23 -3.28
N ARG A 38 -18.70 1.45 -2.75
CA ARG A 38 -17.86 1.94 -1.65
C ARG A 38 -17.91 1.06 -0.40
N SER A 39 -19.04 0.37 -0.18
CA SER A 39 -19.19 -0.56 0.95
C SER A 39 -18.29 -1.79 0.86
N ASP A 40 -17.91 -2.18 -0.35
CA ASP A 40 -17.16 -3.40 -0.64
C ASP A 40 -15.70 -3.09 -1.03
N ALA A 41 -15.41 -1.80 -1.29
CA ALA A 41 -14.07 -1.37 -1.61
C ALA A 41 -13.16 -1.48 -0.39
N GLU A 42 -11.98 -2.08 -0.57
CA GLU A 42 -10.95 -2.08 0.46
C GLU A 42 -10.60 -0.65 0.89
N ASN A 43 -10.12 -0.48 2.12
CA ASN A 43 -9.59 0.79 2.60
C ASN A 43 -8.05 0.84 2.44
N VAL A 44 -7.49 2.06 2.58
CA VAL A 44 -6.05 2.27 2.41
C VAL A 44 -5.21 1.50 3.44
N ALA A 45 -5.71 1.28 4.66
CA ALA A 45 -4.98 0.50 5.67
C ALA A 45 -4.91 -1.00 5.31
N GLU A 46 -5.97 -1.57 4.73
CA GLU A 46 -5.99 -2.96 4.24
C GLU A 46 -4.99 -3.12 3.09
N HIS A 47 -4.99 -2.18 2.14
CA HIS A 47 -4.03 -2.10 1.05
C HIS A 47 -2.59 -2.04 1.57
N SER A 48 -2.26 -1.07 2.43
CA SER A 48 -0.90 -0.88 2.96
C SER A 48 -0.40 -2.11 3.74
N HIS A 49 -1.29 -2.82 4.46
CA HIS A 49 -0.94 -4.05 5.16
C HIS A 49 -0.46 -5.14 4.19
N ARG A 50 -1.24 -5.47 3.14
CA ARG A 50 -0.85 -6.53 2.20
C ARG A 50 0.32 -6.09 1.32
N THR A 51 0.36 -4.82 0.91
CA THR A 51 1.50 -4.24 0.20
C THR A 51 2.80 -4.43 0.98
N SER A 52 2.78 -4.25 2.32
CA SER A 52 3.97 -4.46 3.17
C SER A 52 4.47 -5.90 3.12
N LEU A 53 3.57 -6.89 3.17
CA LEU A 53 3.94 -8.31 3.07
C LEU A 53 4.50 -8.65 1.68
N ILE A 54 3.84 -8.16 0.62
CA ILE A 54 4.29 -8.35 -0.76
C ILE A 54 5.66 -7.72 -0.96
N GLY A 55 5.86 -6.48 -0.50
CA GLY A 55 7.14 -5.78 -0.61
C GLY A 55 8.28 -6.51 0.08
N ALA A 56 8.05 -7.00 1.29
CA ALA A 56 9.05 -7.81 2.01
C ALA A 56 9.38 -9.12 1.26
N ALA A 57 8.38 -9.77 0.67
CA ALA A 57 8.59 -10.99 -0.12
C ALA A 57 9.39 -10.70 -1.40
N LEU A 58 9.04 -9.65 -2.16
CA LEU A 58 9.77 -9.24 -3.35
C LEU A 58 11.21 -8.86 -3.03
N ALA A 59 11.44 -8.09 -1.97
CA ALA A 59 12.76 -7.71 -1.53
C ALA A 59 13.64 -8.94 -1.22
N ALA A 60 13.07 -9.93 -0.52
CA ALA A 60 13.78 -11.18 -0.25
C ALA A 60 14.16 -11.95 -1.53
N MET A 61 13.29 -11.90 -2.56
CA MET A 61 13.54 -12.54 -3.86
C MET A 61 14.57 -11.78 -4.71
N GLU A 62 14.61 -10.46 -4.61
CA GLU A 62 15.52 -9.58 -5.37
C GLU A 62 16.85 -9.31 -4.64
N GLY A 63 16.99 -9.74 -3.39
CA GLY A 63 18.20 -9.50 -2.58
C GLY A 63 18.29 -8.09 -1.98
N ALA A 64 17.17 -7.39 -1.86
CA ALA A 64 17.00 -6.13 -1.14
C ALA A 64 16.72 -6.37 0.36
N ASP A 65 16.61 -5.31 1.16
CA ASP A 65 16.23 -5.40 2.58
C ASP A 65 14.70 -5.56 2.74
N PRO A 66 14.21 -6.75 3.19
CA PRO A 66 12.78 -6.97 3.37
C PRO A 66 12.15 -6.10 4.46
N ALA A 67 12.89 -5.79 5.53
CA ALA A 67 12.37 -4.97 6.63
C ALA A 67 12.22 -3.51 6.18
N ARG A 68 13.21 -3.00 5.46
CA ARG A 68 13.16 -1.64 4.89
C ARG A 68 12.03 -1.54 3.87
N THR A 69 11.96 -2.46 2.91
CA THR A 69 10.91 -2.47 1.89
C THR A 69 9.50 -2.56 2.49
N GLY A 70 9.29 -3.44 3.48
CA GLY A 70 8.01 -3.53 4.18
C GLY A 70 7.62 -2.22 4.87
N LEU A 71 8.59 -1.50 5.45
CA LEU A 71 8.36 -0.18 6.04
C LEU A 71 7.98 0.88 5.00
N LEU A 72 8.66 0.90 3.84
CA LEU A 72 8.30 1.78 2.73
C LEU A 72 6.84 1.56 2.32
N CYS A 73 6.47 0.30 2.09
CA CYS A 73 5.10 -0.09 1.73
C CYS A 73 4.06 0.27 2.80
N MET A 74 4.41 0.18 4.09
CA MET A 74 3.50 0.51 5.19
C MET A 74 3.18 2.02 5.23
N LEU A 75 4.15 2.85 4.86
CA LEU A 75 4.07 4.30 5.06
C LEU A 75 3.78 5.09 3.77
N HIS A 76 3.85 4.45 2.58
CA HIS A 76 3.77 5.15 1.29
C HIS A 76 2.49 5.98 1.10
N ASP A 77 1.36 5.51 1.62
CA ASP A 77 0.05 6.18 1.53
C ASP A 77 -0.37 6.88 2.84
N LEU A 78 0.53 7.04 3.84
CA LEU A 78 0.18 7.69 5.11
C LEU A 78 -0.36 9.12 4.90
N HIS A 79 0.22 9.85 3.96
CA HIS A 79 -0.18 11.21 3.59
C HIS A 79 -1.64 11.31 3.10
N GLU A 80 -2.24 10.22 2.64
CA GLU A 80 -3.62 10.19 2.16
C GLU A 80 -4.65 10.45 3.27
N THR A 81 -4.29 10.32 4.54
CA THR A 81 -5.15 10.75 5.65
C THR A 81 -5.56 12.21 5.53
N ARG A 82 -4.72 13.05 4.92
CA ARG A 82 -4.94 14.50 4.75
C ARG A 82 -5.45 14.88 3.37
N ILE A 83 -5.00 14.19 2.32
CA ILE A 83 -5.32 14.57 0.94
C ILE A 83 -6.24 13.58 0.21
N GLY A 84 -6.55 12.43 0.84
CA GLY A 84 -7.40 11.38 0.26
C GLY A 84 -6.70 10.53 -0.80
N ASP A 85 -7.26 9.34 -1.07
CA ASP A 85 -6.84 8.49 -2.20
C ASP A 85 -7.26 9.15 -3.51
N GLN A 86 -6.29 9.61 -4.30
CA GLN A 86 -6.51 10.33 -5.54
C GLN A 86 -6.44 9.39 -6.75
N THR A 87 -7.58 9.22 -7.43
CA THR A 87 -7.61 8.41 -8.66
C THR A 87 -6.79 9.04 -9.78
N PRO A 88 -6.34 8.24 -10.79
CA PRO A 88 -5.70 8.78 -11.98
C PRO A 88 -6.55 9.82 -12.72
N VAL A 89 -7.89 9.70 -12.65
CA VAL A 89 -8.79 10.70 -13.25
C VAL A 89 -8.75 12.00 -12.46
N THR A 90 -8.84 11.93 -11.13
CA THR A 90 -8.77 13.11 -10.25
C THR A 90 -7.46 13.87 -10.44
N ARG A 91 -6.33 13.16 -10.52
CA ARG A 91 -4.98 13.75 -10.71
C ARG A 91 -4.81 14.54 -12.01
N ARG A 92 -5.72 14.37 -13.00
CA ARG A 92 -5.72 15.19 -14.23
C ARG A 92 -6.25 16.61 -14.02
N TYR A 93 -7.02 16.82 -12.97
CA TYR A 93 -7.76 18.07 -12.72
C TYR A 93 -7.44 18.70 -11.37
N VAL A 94 -6.88 17.94 -10.44
CA VAL A 94 -6.56 18.39 -9.08
C VAL A 94 -5.07 18.20 -8.83
N THR A 95 -4.40 19.28 -8.48
CA THR A 95 -3.02 19.23 -7.97
C THR A 95 -3.08 19.12 -6.46
N THR A 96 -2.52 18.05 -5.91
CA THR A 96 -2.35 17.86 -4.46
C THR A 96 -0.98 18.36 -4.01
N ALA A 97 -0.81 18.52 -2.70
CA ALA A 97 0.51 18.75 -2.11
C ALA A 97 1.41 17.52 -2.36
N ASP A 98 2.71 17.77 -2.39
CA ASP A 98 3.72 16.69 -2.47
C ASP A 98 3.59 15.78 -1.24
N PRO A 99 3.56 14.44 -1.38
CA PRO A 99 3.54 13.49 -0.27
C PRO A 99 4.62 13.76 0.79
N ARG A 100 5.81 14.17 0.38
CA ARG A 100 6.92 14.53 1.29
C ARG A 100 6.57 15.73 2.17
N GLN A 101 5.94 16.76 1.58
CA GLN A 101 5.51 17.94 2.32
C GLN A 101 4.41 17.60 3.32
N VAL A 102 3.40 16.82 2.89
CA VAL A 102 2.32 16.39 3.78
C VAL A 102 2.88 15.56 4.93
N THR A 103 3.81 14.64 4.65
CA THR A 103 4.46 13.81 5.66
C THR A 103 5.27 14.65 6.64
N ALA A 104 6.02 15.66 6.18
CA ALA A 104 6.75 16.58 7.05
C ALA A 104 5.80 17.30 8.03
N ASP A 105 4.64 17.73 7.54
CA ASP A 105 3.61 18.36 8.36
C ASP A 105 2.95 17.37 9.34
N GLN A 106 2.82 16.10 8.96
CA GLN A 106 2.25 15.03 9.82
C GLN A 106 3.14 14.74 11.02
N VAL A 107 4.46 14.71 10.81
CA VAL A 107 5.43 14.41 11.87
C VAL A 107 5.94 15.63 12.61
N ALA A 108 5.44 16.83 12.28
CA ALA A 108 5.84 18.07 12.93
C ALA A 108 5.63 17.99 14.45
N GLY A 109 6.70 18.15 15.21
CA GLY A 109 6.70 18.05 16.66
C GLY A 109 6.65 16.63 17.24
N ALA A 110 6.59 15.57 16.43
CA ALA A 110 6.75 14.20 16.92
C ALA A 110 8.18 13.94 17.41
N HIS A 111 8.35 12.87 18.18
CA HIS A 111 9.69 12.45 18.63
C HIS A 111 10.66 12.35 17.44
N PRO A 112 11.87 12.93 17.49
CA PRO A 112 12.77 13.04 16.34
C PRO A 112 13.09 11.70 15.64
N ALA A 113 13.26 10.61 16.41
CA ALA A 113 13.48 9.29 15.84
C ALA A 113 12.26 8.78 15.05
N VAL A 114 11.03 9.09 15.49
CA VAL A 114 9.80 8.73 14.76
C VAL A 114 9.67 9.58 13.50
N ALA A 115 9.88 10.88 13.60
CA ALA A 115 9.86 11.78 12.46
C ALA A 115 10.87 11.33 11.38
N SER A 116 12.10 11.02 11.78
CA SER A 116 13.18 10.57 10.87
C SER A 116 12.81 9.25 10.15
N ILE A 117 12.21 8.28 10.84
CA ILE A 117 11.80 7.01 10.22
C ILE A 117 10.70 7.24 9.19
N VAL A 118 9.69 8.04 9.53
CA VAL A 118 8.53 8.27 8.65
C VAL A 118 8.92 9.09 7.42
N THR A 119 9.62 10.22 7.61
CA THR A 119 10.07 11.06 6.49
C THR A 119 11.03 10.31 5.59
N GLY A 120 12.04 9.62 6.15
CA GLY A 120 13.03 8.88 5.36
C GLY A 120 12.40 7.71 4.57
N ALA A 121 11.32 7.11 5.06
CA ALA A 121 10.62 6.07 4.31
C ALA A 121 9.84 6.65 3.13
N VAL A 122 9.10 7.74 3.33
CA VAL A 122 8.34 8.39 2.26
C VAL A 122 9.28 9.02 1.22
N GLU A 123 10.36 9.67 1.65
CA GLU A 123 11.37 10.24 0.74
C GLU A 123 11.98 9.17 -0.18
N GLU A 124 12.35 8.01 0.37
CA GLU A 124 12.94 6.91 -0.40
C GLU A 124 11.91 6.30 -1.36
N PHE A 125 10.67 6.06 -0.89
CA PHE A 125 9.60 5.57 -1.75
C PHE A 125 9.36 6.51 -2.92
N GLU A 126 9.17 7.81 -2.66
CA GLU A 126 8.91 8.82 -3.69
C GLU A 126 10.10 9.05 -4.65
N ALA A 127 11.33 8.81 -4.20
CA ALA A 127 12.51 8.86 -5.07
C ALA A 127 12.56 7.68 -6.05
N GLY A 128 12.14 6.47 -5.63
CA GLY A 128 12.08 5.29 -6.49
C GLY A 128 13.43 4.76 -6.97
N GLU A 129 14.54 5.21 -6.37
CA GLU A 129 15.90 4.96 -6.87
C GLU A 129 16.51 3.66 -6.31
N THR A 130 16.22 3.34 -5.04
CA THR A 130 16.76 2.14 -4.38
C THR A 130 16.07 0.87 -4.88
N LEU A 131 16.69 -0.29 -4.68
CA LEU A 131 16.06 -1.56 -5.00
C LEU A 131 14.83 -1.81 -4.10
N GLU A 132 14.92 -1.39 -2.84
CA GLU A 132 13.82 -1.40 -1.86
C GLU A 132 12.64 -0.60 -2.37
N ALA A 133 12.86 0.62 -2.84
CA ALA A 133 11.80 1.48 -3.37
C ALA A 133 11.16 0.88 -4.64
N ARG A 134 11.96 0.29 -5.54
CA ARG A 134 11.43 -0.41 -6.72
C ARG A 134 10.57 -1.62 -6.35
N CYS A 135 11.02 -2.43 -5.39
CA CYS A 135 10.22 -3.52 -4.85
C CYS A 135 8.93 -3.02 -4.19
N ALA A 136 8.99 -1.88 -3.49
CA ALA A 136 7.82 -1.28 -2.85
C ALA A 136 6.81 -0.74 -3.89
N HIS A 137 7.26 -0.11 -4.96
CA HIS A 137 6.40 0.31 -6.08
C HIS A 137 5.73 -0.89 -6.78
N ASP A 138 6.48 -1.97 -6.99
CA ASP A 138 5.91 -3.20 -7.54
C ASP A 138 4.91 -3.84 -6.58
N ALA A 139 5.18 -3.80 -5.29
CA ALA A 139 4.26 -4.31 -4.27
C ALA A 139 2.92 -3.56 -4.25
N ASP A 140 2.91 -2.24 -4.40
CA ASP A 140 1.70 -1.43 -4.55
C ASP A 140 0.87 -1.90 -5.76
N LYS A 141 1.53 -2.12 -6.92
CA LYS A 141 0.85 -2.61 -8.13
C LYS A 141 0.39 -4.05 -7.99
N LEU A 142 1.17 -4.91 -7.34
CA LEU A 142 0.81 -6.30 -7.09
C LEU A 142 -0.38 -6.41 -6.14
N ASP A 143 -0.44 -5.61 -5.08
CA ASP A 143 -1.61 -5.61 -4.19
C ASP A 143 -2.88 -5.24 -4.95
N CYS A 144 -2.83 -4.18 -5.77
CA CYS A 144 -3.94 -3.83 -6.66
C CYS A 144 -4.31 -4.97 -7.62
N LEU A 145 -3.34 -5.72 -8.14
CA LEU A 145 -3.57 -6.88 -9.01
C LEU A 145 -4.27 -8.02 -8.25
N TYR A 146 -3.77 -8.38 -7.08
CA TYR A 146 -4.37 -9.40 -6.22
C TYR A 146 -5.81 -9.05 -5.87
N ARG A 147 -6.05 -7.81 -5.46
CA ARG A 147 -7.40 -7.35 -5.13
C ARG A 147 -8.33 -7.35 -6.35
N ALA A 148 -7.80 -7.00 -7.52
CA ALA A 148 -8.56 -7.09 -8.77
C ALA A 148 -8.95 -8.52 -9.13
N LEU A 149 -8.07 -9.51 -8.91
CA LEU A 149 -8.38 -10.94 -9.10
C LEU A 149 -9.46 -11.41 -8.10
N GLU A 150 -9.38 -11.00 -6.84
CA GLU A 150 -10.39 -11.30 -5.83
C GLU A 150 -11.75 -10.72 -6.20
N TYR A 151 -11.81 -9.47 -6.66
CA TYR A 151 -13.04 -8.84 -7.14
C TYR A 151 -13.57 -9.50 -8.42
N GLN A 152 -12.69 -9.88 -9.35
CA GLN A 152 -13.09 -10.60 -10.56
C GLN A 152 -13.75 -11.94 -10.22
N ALA A 153 -13.21 -12.67 -9.23
CA ALA A 153 -13.75 -13.96 -8.80
C ALA A 153 -15.17 -13.86 -8.22
N ILE A 154 -15.60 -12.68 -7.77
CA ILE A 154 -16.95 -12.42 -7.27
C ILE A 154 -17.80 -11.61 -8.25
N GLY A 155 -17.32 -11.43 -9.48
CA GLY A 155 -18.14 -10.91 -10.60
C GLY A 155 -17.91 -9.44 -10.99
N TYR A 156 -16.95 -8.72 -10.38
CA TYR A 156 -16.64 -7.36 -10.82
C TYR A 156 -15.72 -7.34 -12.07
N PRO A 157 -15.91 -6.41 -13.01
CA PRO A 157 -15.22 -6.37 -14.30
C PRO A 157 -13.80 -5.75 -14.18
N THR A 158 -12.92 -6.33 -13.38
CA THR A 158 -11.59 -5.79 -13.06
C THR A 158 -10.46 -6.21 -14.02
N GLY A 159 -10.75 -6.94 -15.11
CA GLY A 159 -9.74 -7.46 -16.04
C GLY A 159 -8.78 -6.40 -16.58
N GLY A 160 -9.31 -5.23 -16.99
CA GLY A 160 -8.47 -4.13 -17.46
C GLY A 160 -7.54 -3.53 -16.38
N LYS A 161 -7.89 -3.64 -15.09
CA LYS A 161 -7.01 -3.24 -13.99
C LYS A 161 -5.89 -4.26 -13.80
N ILE A 162 -6.20 -5.57 -13.87
CA ILE A 162 -5.21 -6.65 -13.79
C ILE A 162 -4.14 -6.44 -14.87
N GLU A 163 -4.55 -6.21 -16.12
CA GLU A 163 -3.62 -5.98 -17.23
C GLU A 163 -2.73 -4.75 -17.00
N ARG A 164 -3.30 -3.62 -16.56
CA ARG A 164 -2.54 -2.39 -16.28
C ARG A 164 -1.54 -2.58 -15.14
N CYS A 165 -1.96 -3.20 -14.04
CA CYS A 165 -1.06 -3.47 -12.92
C CYS A 165 0.08 -4.38 -13.35
N ARG A 166 -0.21 -5.48 -14.08
CA ARG A 166 0.82 -6.40 -14.61
C ARG A 166 1.83 -5.70 -15.50
N ALA A 167 1.36 -4.82 -16.41
CA ALA A 167 2.21 -4.08 -17.34
C ALA A 167 3.11 -3.05 -16.65
N ALA A 168 2.73 -2.56 -15.46
CA ALA A 168 3.48 -1.55 -14.72
C ALA A 168 4.63 -2.13 -13.87
N LEU A 169 4.70 -3.48 -13.70
CA LEU A 169 5.74 -4.11 -12.89
C LEU A 169 7.11 -4.04 -13.54
N ILE A 170 8.13 -3.75 -12.73
CA ILE A 170 9.51 -3.49 -13.19
C ILE A 170 10.50 -4.59 -12.80
N THR A 171 10.32 -5.26 -11.64
CA THR A 171 11.22 -6.35 -11.22
C THR A 171 10.78 -7.70 -11.81
N ASP A 172 11.74 -8.61 -11.99
CA ASP A 172 11.45 -9.94 -12.55
C ASP A 172 10.67 -10.81 -11.54
N SER A 173 10.97 -10.67 -10.25
CA SER A 173 10.22 -11.35 -9.20
C SER A 173 8.76 -10.93 -9.17
N ALA A 174 8.46 -9.63 -9.27
CA ALA A 174 7.09 -9.13 -9.29
C ALA A 174 6.32 -9.64 -10.50
N ARG A 175 6.95 -9.65 -11.68
CA ARG A 175 6.34 -10.20 -12.91
C ARG A 175 6.03 -11.68 -12.76
N SER A 176 6.96 -12.46 -12.22
CA SER A 176 6.78 -13.89 -12.00
C SER A 176 5.67 -14.19 -11.01
N VAL A 177 5.59 -13.43 -9.90
CA VAL A 177 4.54 -13.55 -8.90
C VAL A 177 3.18 -13.16 -9.49
N ALA A 178 3.11 -12.10 -10.29
CA ALA A 178 1.88 -11.67 -10.96
C ALA A 178 1.36 -12.75 -11.93
N ASP A 179 2.24 -13.32 -12.75
CA ASP A 179 1.85 -14.36 -13.73
C ASP A 179 1.35 -15.63 -13.03
N ALA A 180 1.97 -16.01 -11.91
CA ALA A 180 1.50 -17.10 -11.07
C ALA A 180 0.11 -16.78 -10.44
N ALA A 181 -0.08 -15.57 -9.92
CA ALA A 181 -1.35 -15.14 -9.32
C ALA A 181 -2.49 -15.13 -10.34
N ILE A 182 -2.25 -14.64 -11.55
CA ILE A 182 -3.24 -14.61 -12.64
C ILE A 182 -3.70 -16.02 -13.04
N ALA A 183 -2.80 -17.01 -12.94
CA ALA A 183 -3.11 -18.40 -13.25
C ALA A 183 -3.81 -19.16 -12.10
N MET A 184 -3.95 -18.54 -10.92
CA MET A 184 -4.51 -19.16 -9.71
C MET A 184 -5.95 -18.69 -9.45
N ASP A 185 -6.72 -19.56 -8.81
CA ASP A 185 -7.99 -19.15 -8.18
C ASP A 185 -7.69 -18.55 -6.80
N PRO A 186 -8.13 -17.30 -6.51
CA PRO A 186 -7.90 -16.66 -5.21
C PRO A 186 -8.37 -17.45 -4.00
N GLY A 187 -9.42 -18.26 -4.13
CA GLY A 187 -9.96 -19.12 -3.07
C GLY A 187 -9.30 -20.50 -2.96
N GLN A 188 -8.37 -20.86 -3.83
CA GLN A 188 -7.79 -22.20 -3.88
C GLN A 188 -7.11 -22.63 -2.58
N TRP A 189 -6.40 -21.73 -1.91
CA TRP A 189 -5.70 -22.02 -0.66
C TRP A 189 -6.65 -22.46 0.46
N GLN A 190 -7.82 -21.82 0.60
CA GLN A 190 -8.84 -22.20 1.59
C GLN A 190 -9.40 -23.59 1.26
N ARG A 191 -9.77 -23.83 0.00
CA ARG A 191 -10.33 -25.11 -0.42
C ARG A 191 -9.34 -26.24 -0.23
N THR A 192 -8.07 -26.00 -0.50
CA THR A 192 -7.01 -26.99 -0.24
C THR A 192 -6.95 -27.38 1.24
N LEU A 193 -6.99 -26.39 2.14
CA LEU A 193 -6.95 -26.64 3.59
C LEU A 193 -8.21 -27.32 4.12
N LEU A 194 -9.37 -27.00 3.55
CA LEU A 194 -10.66 -27.54 3.97
C LEU A 194 -11.03 -28.86 3.28
N GLY A 195 -10.21 -29.33 2.32
CA GLY A 195 -10.48 -30.55 1.53
C GLY A 195 -11.74 -30.42 0.67
N THR A 196 -12.15 -29.19 0.28
CA THR A 196 -13.31 -28.96 -0.59
C THR A 196 -12.90 -28.94 -2.07
N PRO A 197 -13.73 -29.50 -3.00
CA PRO A 197 -13.42 -29.49 -4.42
C PRO A 197 -13.41 -28.06 -4.99
N PRO A 198 -12.75 -27.84 -6.16
CA PRO A 198 -12.82 -26.56 -6.87
C PRO A 198 -14.28 -26.22 -7.22
N LEU A 199 -14.57 -24.93 -7.26
CA LEU A 199 -15.87 -24.46 -7.77
C LEU A 199 -15.96 -24.79 -9.26
N SER A 200 -17.04 -25.47 -9.63
CA SER A 200 -17.33 -25.84 -11.04
C SER A 200 -17.77 -24.65 -11.86
#